data_57f84cb4c4646a6094239102528fcfff
#
_entry.id   57f84cb4c4646a6094239102528fcfff
#
_cell.length_a   1.000
_cell.length_b   1.000
_cell.length_c   1.000
_cell.angle_alpha   90.00
_cell.angle_beta   90.00
_cell.angle_gamma   90.00
#
_symmetry.space_group_name_H-M   'P 1'
#
loop_
_entity.id
_entity.type
_entity.pdbx_description
1 polymer ?
#
loop_
_entity_poly.entity_id
_entity_poly.type
_entity_poly.pdbx_seq_one_letter_code
_entity_poly.pdbx_strand_id
1 'polypeptide(L)'
;MEYTILILLLPLASFLVLGLAGMKMRPAAAGAVGTAVLAVVALLSYWTAFEYFSAGRDAAGVFPTLIPWNAVWLPIGGALHIDLGILLDPISVMMLVVISTVSLMVHIYSLGYMKGERGFQRYYAFLSLFTMSMIGLVVATNIFQMYLFWELVGVSSYLLIGFYYTKKEAVAASKKAFIVTRFADLGFLIGILVYGYYAGTFSFTPETHALVAAGAMIPLALGLMFVGGAGKSAMFPLHIWLPDAMEGPT
;
A
#
# COMPACT_ATOMS: atom_id res chain seq x y z
N MET A 1 5.05 -9.10 19.20
CA MET A 1 4.68 -8.84 17.78
C MET A 1 5.72 -8.05 16.97
N GLU A 2 6.95 -7.88 17.45
CA GLU A 2 8.01 -7.16 16.71
C GLU A 2 8.32 -7.76 15.32
N TYR A 3 8.07 -9.07 15.16
CA TYR A 3 8.23 -9.76 13.87
C TYR A 3 7.32 -9.22 12.74
N THR A 4 6.29 -8.43 13.06
CA THR A 4 5.39 -7.87 12.04
C THR A 4 6.10 -6.97 11.05
N ILE A 5 7.25 -6.41 11.41
CA ILE A 5 8.11 -5.68 10.48
C ILE A 5 8.57 -6.55 9.29
N LEU A 6 8.71 -7.87 9.51
CA LEU A 6 9.08 -8.82 8.45
C LEU A 6 7.99 -8.94 7.40
N ILE A 7 6.72 -8.76 7.77
CA ILE A 7 5.58 -8.78 6.83
C ILE A 7 5.76 -7.70 5.75
N LEU A 8 6.32 -6.54 6.15
CA LEU A 8 6.61 -5.44 5.23
C LEU A 8 7.96 -5.63 4.50
N LEU A 9 9.00 -6.06 5.21
CA LEU A 9 10.35 -6.13 4.66
C LEU A 9 10.57 -7.31 3.72
N LEU A 10 9.89 -8.45 3.91
CA LEU A 10 10.06 -9.61 3.05
C LEU A 10 9.63 -9.37 1.60
N PRO A 11 8.46 -8.75 1.30
CA PRO A 11 8.10 -8.41 -0.07
C PRO A 11 9.03 -7.35 -0.66
N LEU A 12 9.53 -6.41 0.14
CA LEU A 12 10.55 -5.44 -0.29
C LEU A 12 11.86 -6.14 -0.68
N ALA A 13 12.33 -7.07 0.14
CA ALA A 13 13.51 -7.86 -0.17
C ALA A 13 13.32 -8.70 -1.43
N SER A 14 12.15 -9.31 -1.60
CA SER A 14 11.78 -10.03 -2.83
C SER A 14 11.83 -9.11 -4.06
N PHE A 15 11.26 -7.90 -3.95
CA PHE A 15 11.33 -6.90 -5.03
C PHE A 15 12.76 -6.56 -5.39
N LEU A 16 13.62 -6.27 -4.40
CA LEU A 16 15.02 -5.92 -4.64
C LEU A 16 15.81 -7.08 -5.25
N VAL A 17 15.67 -8.27 -4.73
CA VAL A 17 16.36 -9.47 -5.24
C VAL A 17 15.92 -9.79 -6.67
N LEU A 18 14.62 -9.82 -6.92
CA LEU A 18 14.08 -10.15 -8.25
C LEU A 18 14.29 -8.99 -9.26
N GLY A 19 14.27 -7.74 -8.81
CA GLY A 19 14.52 -6.58 -9.65
C GLY A 19 15.99 -6.46 -10.07
N LEU A 20 16.93 -6.69 -9.15
CA LEU A 20 18.36 -6.52 -9.41
C LEU A 20 19.04 -7.78 -9.96
N ALA A 21 18.69 -8.95 -9.39
CA ALA A 21 19.32 -10.22 -9.75
C ALA A 21 18.43 -11.13 -10.59
N GLY A 22 17.13 -10.87 -10.67
CA GLY A 22 16.15 -11.75 -11.32
C GLY A 22 16.44 -12.00 -12.79
N MET A 23 16.97 -11.02 -13.53
CA MET A 23 17.32 -11.20 -14.95
C MET A 23 18.41 -12.27 -15.17
N LYS A 24 19.22 -12.57 -14.17
CA LYS A 24 20.22 -13.64 -14.18
C LYS A 24 19.66 -14.98 -13.74
N MET A 25 18.46 -15.00 -13.17
CA MET A 25 17.80 -16.22 -12.66
C MET A 25 16.96 -16.90 -13.75
N ARG A 26 16.79 -18.22 -13.63
CA ARG A 26 15.80 -18.94 -14.43
C ARG A 26 14.39 -18.47 -14.06
N PRO A 27 13.45 -18.30 -15.02
CA PRO A 27 12.09 -17.84 -14.71
C PRO A 27 11.40 -18.65 -13.60
N ALA A 28 11.51 -19.98 -13.65
CA ALA A 28 10.94 -20.85 -12.63
C ALA A 28 11.50 -20.59 -11.22
N ALA A 29 12.81 -20.31 -11.11
CA ALA A 29 13.44 -19.98 -9.83
C ALA A 29 12.96 -18.62 -9.30
N ALA A 30 12.83 -17.61 -10.16
CA ALA A 30 12.32 -16.31 -9.77
C ALA A 30 10.85 -16.39 -9.29
N GLY A 31 10.01 -17.13 -10.01
CA GLY A 31 8.63 -17.38 -9.59
C GLY A 31 8.54 -18.13 -8.26
N ALA A 32 9.37 -19.16 -8.08
CA ALA A 32 9.43 -19.92 -6.82
C ALA A 32 9.86 -19.04 -5.63
N VAL A 33 10.89 -18.21 -5.81
CA VAL A 33 11.35 -17.27 -4.77
C VAL A 33 10.25 -16.28 -4.41
N GLY A 34 9.65 -15.59 -5.39
CA GLY A 34 8.57 -14.65 -5.14
C GLY A 34 7.39 -15.30 -4.41
N THR A 35 6.94 -16.45 -4.89
CA THR A 35 5.81 -17.18 -4.28
C THR A 35 6.16 -17.70 -2.87
N ALA A 36 7.36 -18.21 -2.63
CA ALA A 36 7.78 -18.69 -1.31
C ALA A 36 7.84 -17.55 -0.29
N VAL A 37 8.38 -16.38 -0.68
CA VAL A 37 8.38 -15.20 0.18
C VAL A 37 6.97 -14.78 0.55
N LEU A 38 6.05 -14.74 -0.42
CA LEU A 38 4.65 -14.38 -0.14
C LEU A 38 3.93 -15.44 0.70
N ALA A 39 4.29 -16.73 0.58
CA ALA A 39 3.77 -17.77 1.47
C ALA A 39 4.19 -17.53 2.92
N VAL A 40 5.45 -17.14 3.16
CA VAL A 40 5.93 -16.76 4.49
C VAL A 40 5.19 -15.53 5.01
N VAL A 41 5.01 -14.49 4.16
CA VAL A 41 4.26 -13.28 4.52
C VAL A 41 2.82 -13.61 4.91
N ALA A 42 2.15 -14.48 4.16
CA ALA A 42 0.79 -14.92 4.47
C ALA A 42 0.75 -15.67 5.82
N LEU A 43 1.67 -16.60 6.05
CA LEU A 43 1.76 -17.31 7.34
C LEU A 43 1.97 -16.36 8.52
N LEU A 44 2.86 -15.38 8.37
CA LEU A 44 3.08 -14.36 9.41
C LEU A 44 1.84 -13.49 9.62
N SER A 45 1.12 -13.13 8.56
CA SER A 45 -0.13 -12.35 8.65
C SER A 45 -1.24 -13.13 9.36
N TYR A 46 -1.42 -14.41 9.03
CA TYR A 46 -2.37 -15.29 9.73
C TYR A 46 -1.98 -15.48 11.20
N TRP A 47 -0.69 -15.65 11.49
CA TRP A 47 -0.22 -15.75 12.86
C TRP A 47 -0.47 -14.47 13.64
N THR A 48 -0.20 -13.30 13.03
CA THR A 48 -0.52 -12.00 13.63
C THR A 48 -2.00 -11.86 13.94
N ALA A 49 -2.86 -12.28 13.01
CA ALA A 49 -4.30 -12.23 13.22
C ALA A 49 -4.74 -13.17 14.36
N PHE A 50 -4.20 -14.38 14.40
CA PHE A 50 -4.48 -15.32 15.49
C PHE A 50 -4.04 -14.76 16.85
N GLU A 51 -2.81 -14.25 16.95
CA GLU A 51 -2.27 -13.67 18.17
C GLU A 51 -3.08 -12.43 18.61
N TYR A 52 -3.41 -11.54 17.69
CA TYR A 52 -4.15 -10.31 17.96
C TYR A 52 -5.57 -10.58 18.46
N PHE A 53 -6.32 -11.42 17.76
CA PHE A 53 -7.72 -11.71 18.14
C PHE A 53 -7.81 -12.66 19.33
N SER A 54 -6.81 -13.51 19.59
CA SER A 54 -6.76 -14.38 20.77
C SER A 54 -6.42 -13.61 22.05
N ALA A 55 -5.73 -12.46 21.95
CA ALA A 55 -5.47 -11.59 23.09
C ALA A 55 -6.77 -10.98 23.68
N GLY A 56 -7.84 -10.96 22.88
CA GLY A 56 -9.15 -10.57 23.33
C GLY A 56 -9.37 -9.05 23.35
N ARG A 57 -10.53 -8.68 23.89
CA ARG A 57 -10.94 -7.28 24.06
C ARG A 57 -10.54 -6.78 25.44
N ASP A 58 -10.36 -5.47 25.55
CA ASP A 58 -10.16 -4.81 26.85
C ASP A 58 -11.42 -4.81 27.72
N ALA A 59 -11.32 -4.23 28.92
CA ALA A 59 -12.44 -4.11 29.84
C ALA A 59 -13.63 -3.29 29.28
N ALA A 60 -13.38 -2.44 28.27
CA ALA A 60 -14.41 -1.67 27.57
C ALA A 60 -15.02 -2.43 26.38
N GLY A 61 -14.57 -3.66 26.11
CA GLY A 61 -15.06 -4.49 25.00
C GLY A 61 -14.47 -4.12 23.64
N VAL A 62 -13.40 -3.33 23.61
CA VAL A 62 -12.73 -2.86 22.39
C VAL A 62 -11.41 -3.61 22.21
N PHE A 63 -11.04 -3.91 20.96
CA PHE A 63 -9.71 -4.44 20.66
C PHE A 63 -8.66 -3.32 20.76
N PRO A 64 -7.51 -3.57 21.43
CA PRO A 64 -6.47 -2.54 21.61
C PRO A 64 -5.78 -2.20 20.28
N THR A 65 -5.44 -0.93 20.10
CA THR A 65 -4.53 -0.51 19.04
C THR A 65 -3.10 -0.75 19.50
N LEU A 66 -2.34 -1.55 18.77
CA LEU A 66 -0.95 -1.88 19.06
C LEU A 66 -0.02 -1.21 18.05
N ILE A 67 1.10 -0.67 18.53
CA ILE A 67 2.15 -0.11 17.68
C ILE A 67 3.46 -0.85 18.02
N PRO A 68 3.70 -2.06 17.41
CA PRO A 68 4.86 -2.87 17.72
C PRO A 68 6.20 -2.22 17.38
N TRP A 69 6.19 -1.33 16.40
CA TRP A 69 7.37 -0.59 15.96
C TRP A 69 6.98 0.81 15.48
N ASN A 70 7.74 1.82 15.90
CA ASN A 70 7.58 3.20 15.48
C ASN A 70 8.92 3.92 15.54
N ALA A 71 9.23 4.73 14.53
CA ALA A 71 10.43 5.54 14.47
C ALA A 71 10.10 6.91 13.87
N VAL A 72 10.58 7.98 14.49
CA VAL A 72 10.48 9.33 13.93
C VAL A 72 11.34 9.40 12.67
N TRP A 73 10.71 9.68 11.53
CA TRP A 73 11.40 9.79 10.25
C TRP A 73 11.70 11.25 9.89
N LEU A 74 10.71 12.13 9.96
CA LEU A 74 10.85 13.52 9.55
C LEU A 74 10.30 14.47 10.60
N PRO A 75 11.16 15.19 11.35
CA PRO A 75 10.73 16.29 12.19
C PRO A 75 10.45 17.53 11.31
N ILE A 76 9.22 18.06 11.37
CA ILE A 76 8.82 19.23 10.56
C ILE A 76 9.01 20.52 11.36
N GLY A 77 8.87 20.44 12.68
CA GLY A 77 9.06 21.57 13.59
C GLY A 77 8.02 21.60 14.71
N GLY A 78 8.43 22.09 15.88
CA GLY A 78 7.58 22.05 17.08
C GLY A 78 7.23 20.60 17.48
N ALA A 79 5.95 20.34 17.71
CA ALA A 79 5.44 19.01 18.02
C ALA A 79 5.09 18.20 16.77
N LEU A 80 5.16 18.80 15.57
CA LEU A 80 4.77 18.12 14.33
C LEU A 80 5.92 17.29 13.78
N HIS A 81 5.73 15.99 13.73
CA HIS A 81 6.67 15.01 13.16
C HIS A 81 5.92 13.94 12.37
N ILE A 82 6.62 13.30 11.47
CA ILE A 82 6.13 12.17 10.70
C ILE A 82 6.89 10.94 11.16
N ASP A 83 6.14 9.94 11.61
CA ASP A 83 6.65 8.66 12.01
C ASP A 83 6.52 7.65 10.87
N LEU A 84 7.44 6.68 10.84
CA LEU A 84 7.26 5.43 10.13
C LEU A 84 7.08 4.34 11.17
N GLY A 85 5.97 3.62 11.08
CA GLY A 85 5.65 2.60 12.08
C GLY A 85 4.71 1.54 11.55
N ILE A 86 4.34 0.63 12.43
CA ILE A 86 3.37 -0.43 12.17
C ILE A 86 2.27 -0.29 13.21
N LEU A 87 1.05 -0.04 12.73
CA LEU A 87 -0.15 0.03 13.54
C LEU A 87 -0.97 -1.24 13.30
N LEU A 88 -1.37 -1.89 14.38
CA LEU A 88 -2.24 -3.06 14.36
C LEU A 88 -3.52 -2.71 15.11
N ASP A 89 -4.60 -2.64 14.38
CA ASP A 89 -5.98 -2.55 14.85
C ASP A 89 -6.83 -3.64 14.17
N PRO A 90 -8.09 -3.82 14.52
CA PRO A 90 -8.92 -4.86 13.90
C PRO A 90 -8.99 -4.77 12.37
N ILE A 91 -9.01 -3.54 11.83
CA ILE A 91 -9.12 -3.31 10.38
C ILE A 91 -7.80 -3.65 9.70
N SER A 92 -6.68 -3.14 10.22
CA SER A 92 -5.35 -3.40 9.64
C SER A 92 -4.98 -4.88 9.68
N VAL A 93 -5.28 -5.58 10.78
CA VAL A 93 -5.02 -7.02 10.92
C VAL A 93 -5.88 -7.84 9.96
N MET A 94 -7.18 -7.53 9.83
CA MET A 94 -8.04 -8.15 8.83
C MET A 94 -7.51 -7.91 7.40
N MET A 95 -7.12 -6.69 7.10
CA MET A 95 -6.58 -6.34 5.78
C MET A 95 -5.23 -7.00 5.49
N LEU A 96 -4.37 -7.20 6.50
CA LEU A 96 -3.13 -7.98 6.34
C LEU A 96 -3.43 -9.40 5.85
N VAL A 97 -4.43 -10.07 6.42
CA VAL A 97 -4.86 -11.41 6.00
C VAL A 97 -5.38 -11.38 4.56
N VAL A 98 -6.25 -10.43 4.23
CA VAL A 98 -6.82 -10.32 2.88
C VAL A 98 -5.72 -10.06 1.84
N ILE A 99 -4.86 -9.05 2.06
CA ILE A 99 -3.81 -8.66 1.12
C ILE A 99 -2.83 -9.81 0.91
N SER A 100 -2.34 -10.41 2.00
CA SER A 100 -1.35 -11.51 1.90
C SER A 100 -1.92 -12.74 1.22
N THR A 101 -3.18 -13.09 1.47
CA THR A 101 -3.86 -14.23 0.84
C THR A 101 -4.04 -13.98 -0.66
N VAL A 102 -4.63 -12.84 -1.04
CA VAL A 102 -4.85 -12.51 -2.45
C VAL A 102 -3.53 -12.43 -3.20
N SER A 103 -2.53 -11.75 -2.64
CA SER A 103 -1.20 -11.64 -3.26
C SER A 103 -0.54 -13.01 -3.44
N LEU A 104 -0.64 -13.90 -2.45
CA LEU A 104 -0.11 -15.27 -2.57
C LEU A 104 -0.83 -16.05 -3.68
N MET A 105 -2.16 -15.97 -3.75
CA MET A 105 -2.94 -16.65 -4.79
C MET A 105 -2.57 -16.12 -6.18
N VAL A 106 -2.41 -14.82 -6.34
CA VAL A 106 -1.97 -14.20 -7.60
C VAL A 106 -0.55 -14.66 -7.96
N HIS A 107 0.39 -14.74 -7.01
CA HIS A 107 1.74 -15.25 -7.28
C HIS A 107 1.69 -16.73 -7.74
N ILE A 108 0.91 -17.58 -7.09
CA ILE A 108 0.74 -18.99 -7.49
C ILE A 108 0.13 -19.07 -8.89
N TYR A 109 -0.96 -18.35 -9.15
CA TYR A 109 -1.63 -18.31 -10.44
C TYR A 109 -0.67 -17.87 -11.57
N SER A 110 0.13 -16.85 -11.29
CA SER A 110 1.06 -16.25 -12.26
C SER A 110 2.20 -17.18 -12.67
N LEU A 111 2.49 -18.26 -11.91
CA LEU A 111 3.45 -19.31 -12.33
C LEU A 111 3.02 -19.96 -13.66
N GLY A 112 1.72 -20.14 -13.84
CA GLY A 112 1.15 -20.67 -15.08
C GLY A 112 0.82 -19.56 -16.09
N TYR A 113 0.17 -18.49 -15.64
CA TYR A 113 -0.33 -17.41 -16.46
C TYR A 113 0.76 -16.67 -17.24
N MET A 114 1.89 -16.36 -16.58
CA MET A 114 3.02 -15.64 -17.19
C MET A 114 4.09 -16.57 -17.77
N LYS A 115 3.82 -17.89 -17.85
CA LYS A 115 4.79 -18.87 -18.34
C LYS A 115 5.15 -18.60 -19.80
N GLY A 116 6.44 -18.39 -20.06
CA GLY A 116 6.95 -18.11 -21.41
C GLY A 116 6.97 -16.63 -21.78
N GLU A 117 6.41 -15.75 -20.97
CA GLU A 117 6.43 -14.30 -21.23
C GLU A 117 7.81 -13.70 -21.00
N ARG A 118 8.20 -12.78 -21.89
CA ARG A 118 9.43 -11.99 -21.73
C ARG A 118 9.31 -11.06 -20.52
N GLY A 119 10.28 -11.17 -19.60
CA GLY A 119 10.29 -10.31 -18.40
C GLY A 119 9.51 -10.92 -17.22
N PHE A 120 9.29 -12.23 -17.22
CA PHE A 120 8.66 -12.98 -16.13
C PHE A 120 9.22 -12.58 -14.75
N GLN A 121 10.54 -12.49 -14.61
CA GLN A 121 11.21 -12.10 -13.36
C GLN A 121 10.85 -10.67 -12.94
N ARG A 122 10.78 -9.74 -13.91
CA ARG A 122 10.39 -8.35 -13.69
C ARG A 122 8.93 -8.25 -13.22
N TYR A 123 8.04 -9.08 -13.77
CA TYR A 123 6.66 -9.16 -13.33
C TYR A 123 6.56 -9.53 -11.85
N TYR A 124 7.28 -10.56 -11.40
CA TYR A 124 7.30 -10.97 -10.00
C TYR A 124 7.91 -9.90 -9.08
N ALA A 125 8.92 -9.17 -9.55
CA ALA A 125 9.44 -8.03 -8.82
C ALA A 125 8.35 -6.96 -8.61
N PHE A 126 7.62 -6.58 -9.67
CA PHE A 126 6.56 -5.58 -9.58
C PHE A 126 5.39 -6.03 -8.72
N LEU A 127 5.01 -7.31 -8.75
CA LEU A 127 4.00 -7.85 -7.84
C LEU A 127 4.46 -7.79 -6.37
N SER A 128 5.73 -8.09 -6.10
CA SER A 128 6.28 -8.00 -4.75
C SER A 128 6.29 -6.54 -4.26
N LEU A 129 6.65 -5.58 -5.11
CA LEU A 129 6.57 -4.15 -4.80
C LEU A 129 5.13 -3.72 -4.51
N PHE A 130 4.18 -4.15 -5.33
CA PHE A 130 2.76 -3.86 -5.13
C PHE A 130 2.27 -4.39 -3.78
N THR A 131 2.60 -5.64 -3.45
CA THR A 131 2.22 -6.24 -2.16
C THR A 131 2.83 -5.48 -0.98
N MET A 132 4.12 -5.14 -1.05
CA MET A 132 4.78 -4.33 -0.02
C MET A 132 4.09 -2.98 0.16
N SER A 133 3.76 -2.32 -0.94
CA SER A 133 3.10 -1.01 -0.91
C SER A 133 1.70 -1.09 -0.28
N MET A 134 0.93 -2.12 -0.61
CA MET A 134 -0.40 -2.35 -0.03
C MET A 134 -0.34 -2.68 1.47
N ILE A 135 0.62 -3.52 1.89
CA ILE A 135 0.84 -3.82 3.30
C ILE A 135 1.23 -2.55 4.06
N GLY A 136 2.22 -1.79 3.56
CA GLY A 136 2.67 -0.57 4.19
C GLY A 136 1.58 0.50 4.33
N LEU A 137 0.66 0.56 3.35
CA LEU A 137 -0.50 1.44 3.40
C LEU A 137 -1.44 1.08 4.57
N VAL A 138 -1.70 -0.21 4.75
CA VAL A 138 -2.69 -0.70 5.73
C VAL A 138 -2.16 -0.63 7.16
N VAL A 139 -0.85 -0.82 7.37
CA VAL A 139 -0.23 -0.76 8.70
C VAL A 139 0.32 0.63 9.04
N ALA A 140 0.01 1.66 8.27
CA ALA A 140 0.48 3.01 8.51
C ALA A 140 0.02 3.52 9.88
N THR A 141 0.90 4.22 10.60
CA THR A 141 0.63 4.83 11.91
C THR A 141 0.03 6.23 11.81
N ASN A 142 0.15 6.86 10.64
CA ASN A 142 -0.36 8.21 10.40
C ASN A 142 -0.73 8.40 8.92
N ILE A 143 -1.50 9.46 8.65
CA ILE A 143 -2.03 9.77 7.32
C ILE A 143 -0.91 10.05 6.31
N PHE A 144 0.21 10.65 6.73
CA PHE A 144 1.31 10.95 5.81
C PHE A 144 2.07 9.69 5.39
N GLN A 145 2.32 8.77 6.33
CA GLN A 145 2.88 7.45 6.01
C GLN A 145 1.94 6.68 5.08
N MET A 146 0.63 6.72 5.35
CA MET A 146 -0.38 6.12 4.46
C MET A 146 -0.28 6.69 3.05
N TYR A 147 -0.14 8.01 2.89
CA TYR A 147 0.02 8.67 1.60
C TYR A 147 1.30 8.21 0.87
N LEU A 148 2.42 8.05 1.58
CA LEU A 148 3.66 7.57 0.99
C LEU A 148 3.46 6.19 0.33
N PHE A 149 2.86 5.26 1.04
CA PHE A 149 2.57 3.93 0.49
C PHE A 149 1.46 3.95 -0.56
N TRP A 150 0.50 4.87 -0.46
CA TRP A 150 -0.51 5.14 -1.48
C TRP A 150 0.13 5.51 -2.82
N GLU A 151 1.15 6.36 -2.78
CA GLU A 151 1.94 6.74 -3.94
C GLU A 151 2.71 5.55 -4.53
N LEU A 152 3.29 4.70 -3.68
CA LEU A 152 4.00 3.49 -4.12
C LEU A 152 3.04 2.47 -4.77
N VAL A 153 1.82 2.33 -4.30
CA VAL A 153 0.77 1.53 -4.98
C VAL A 153 0.52 2.07 -6.38
N GLY A 154 0.45 3.40 -6.53
CA GLY A 154 0.29 4.04 -7.84
C GLY A 154 1.46 3.78 -8.79
N VAL A 155 2.70 3.85 -8.30
CA VAL A 155 3.89 3.52 -9.08
C VAL A 155 3.90 2.04 -9.47
N SER A 156 3.57 1.14 -8.55
CA SER A 156 3.50 -0.30 -8.81
C SER A 156 2.46 -0.62 -9.89
N SER A 157 1.29 0.01 -9.81
CA SER A 157 0.23 -0.11 -10.82
C SER A 157 0.69 0.39 -12.18
N TYR A 158 1.38 1.55 -12.24
CA TYR A 158 1.96 2.08 -13.48
C TYR A 158 2.91 1.08 -14.14
N LEU A 159 3.79 0.44 -13.33
CA LEU A 159 4.76 -0.54 -13.81
C LEU A 159 4.08 -1.83 -14.31
N LEU A 160 3.00 -2.26 -13.66
CA LEU A 160 2.22 -3.45 -14.04
C LEU A 160 1.39 -3.20 -15.29
N ILE A 161 0.67 -2.07 -15.40
CA ILE A 161 -0.11 -1.70 -16.59
C ILE A 161 0.83 -1.54 -17.79
N GLY A 162 1.98 -0.88 -17.60
CA GLY A 162 3.00 -0.69 -18.61
C GLY A 162 3.96 -1.88 -18.80
N PHE A 163 3.62 -3.06 -18.31
CA PHE A 163 4.49 -4.24 -18.37
C PHE A 163 4.91 -4.58 -19.80
N TYR A 164 3.99 -4.52 -20.75
CA TYR A 164 4.21 -4.70 -22.17
C TYR A 164 4.68 -3.39 -22.84
N TYR A 165 5.76 -2.80 -22.35
CA TYR A 165 6.29 -1.48 -22.75
C TYR A 165 6.65 -1.36 -24.24
N THR A 166 6.68 -2.47 -24.98
CA THR A 166 6.86 -2.47 -26.45
C THR A 166 5.55 -2.22 -27.21
N LYS A 167 4.39 -2.39 -26.54
CA LYS A 167 3.07 -2.09 -27.11
C LYS A 167 2.74 -0.62 -26.84
N LYS A 168 2.41 0.14 -27.87
CA LYS A 168 2.06 1.57 -27.74
C LYS A 168 0.82 1.77 -26.88
N GLU A 169 -0.13 0.88 -27.00
CA GLU A 169 -1.40 0.87 -26.26
C GLU A 169 -1.14 0.73 -24.76
N ALA A 170 -0.33 -0.24 -24.32
CA ALA A 170 0.02 -0.45 -22.92
C ALA A 170 0.81 0.76 -22.34
N VAL A 171 1.69 1.37 -23.12
CA VAL A 171 2.41 2.59 -22.72
C VAL A 171 1.46 3.78 -22.57
N ALA A 172 0.50 3.93 -23.48
CA ALA A 172 -0.52 4.99 -23.39
C ALA A 172 -1.44 4.77 -22.20
N ALA A 173 -1.89 3.54 -21.98
CA ALA A 173 -2.74 3.14 -20.85
C ALA A 173 -2.06 3.40 -19.50
N SER A 174 -0.81 2.99 -19.34
CA SER A 174 -0.06 3.21 -18.10
C SER A 174 0.14 4.69 -17.79
N LYS A 175 0.48 5.50 -18.81
CA LYS A 175 0.59 6.97 -18.66
C LYS A 175 -0.74 7.60 -18.27
N LYS A 176 -1.84 7.20 -18.94
CA LYS A 176 -3.19 7.71 -18.64
C LYS A 176 -3.59 7.38 -17.20
N ALA A 177 -3.43 6.12 -16.78
CA ALA A 177 -3.71 5.70 -15.42
C ALA A 177 -2.89 6.50 -14.40
N PHE A 178 -1.59 6.66 -14.64
CA PHE A 178 -0.70 7.40 -13.76
C PHE A 178 -1.10 8.87 -13.65
N ILE A 179 -1.34 9.57 -14.78
CA ILE A 179 -1.69 11.00 -14.77
C ILE A 179 -3.01 11.24 -14.05
N VAL A 180 -4.05 10.44 -14.34
CA VAL A 180 -5.37 10.60 -13.73
C VAL A 180 -5.32 10.37 -12.22
N THR A 181 -4.65 9.30 -11.78
CA THR A 181 -4.52 9.01 -10.35
C THR A 181 -3.66 10.05 -9.64
N ARG A 182 -2.56 10.54 -10.25
CA ARG A 182 -1.72 11.60 -9.68
C ARG A 182 -2.43 12.93 -9.53
N PHE A 183 -3.27 13.28 -10.49
CA PHE A 183 -4.10 14.47 -10.36
C PHE A 183 -5.03 14.40 -9.13
N ALA A 184 -5.63 13.24 -8.92
CA ALA A 184 -6.44 12.99 -7.72
C ALA A 184 -5.60 12.98 -6.44
N ASP A 185 -4.42 12.38 -6.47
CA ASP A 185 -3.49 12.29 -5.34
C ASP A 185 -2.96 13.66 -4.92
N LEU A 186 -2.90 14.65 -5.83
CA LEU A 186 -2.60 16.05 -5.47
C LEU A 186 -3.66 16.61 -4.51
N GLY A 187 -4.94 16.34 -4.78
CA GLY A 187 -6.03 16.69 -3.85
C GLY A 187 -5.84 16.02 -2.49
N PHE A 188 -5.46 14.73 -2.49
CA PHE A 188 -5.17 14.00 -1.26
C PHE A 188 -4.03 14.66 -0.46
N LEU A 189 -2.91 14.99 -1.11
CA LEU A 189 -1.77 15.65 -0.46
C LEU A 189 -2.16 17.01 0.14
N ILE A 190 -2.87 17.85 -0.62
CA ILE A 190 -3.33 19.16 -0.12
C ILE A 190 -4.24 18.94 1.10
N GLY A 191 -5.14 17.98 1.05
CA GLY A 191 -6.00 17.63 2.19
C GLY A 191 -5.19 17.21 3.42
N ILE A 192 -4.15 16.39 3.28
CA ILE A 192 -3.26 16.00 4.37
C ILE A 192 -2.54 17.22 4.98
N LEU A 193 -2.03 18.12 4.15
CA LEU A 193 -1.33 19.32 4.62
C LEU A 193 -2.27 20.28 5.36
N VAL A 194 -3.47 20.49 4.85
CA VAL A 194 -4.51 21.28 5.53
C VAL A 194 -4.88 20.61 6.86
N TYR A 195 -5.11 19.31 6.87
CA TYR A 195 -5.40 18.56 8.09
C TYR A 195 -4.27 18.71 9.12
N GLY A 196 -3.02 18.43 8.71
CA GLY A 196 -1.86 18.51 9.60
C GLY A 196 -1.65 19.91 10.20
N TYR A 197 -1.89 20.97 9.40
CA TYR A 197 -1.78 22.34 9.87
C TYR A 197 -2.83 22.70 10.93
N TYR A 198 -4.10 22.36 10.69
CA TYR A 198 -5.19 22.71 11.60
C TYR A 198 -5.37 21.75 12.77
N ALA A 199 -5.10 20.45 12.58
CA ALA A 199 -5.16 19.45 13.65
C ALA A 199 -3.87 19.41 14.51
N GLY A 200 -2.77 20.00 14.02
CA GLY A 200 -1.47 19.96 14.70
C GLY A 200 -0.81 18.60 14.74
N THR A 201 -1.36 17.62 14.00
CA THR A 201 -0.87 16.24 13.95
C THR A 201 -1.25 15.57 12.64
N PHE A 202 -0.49 14.52 12.24
CA PHE A 202 -0.86 13.63 11.15
C PHE A 202 -1.50 12.33 11.65
N SER A 203 -1.74 12.18 12.94
CA SER A 203 -2.39 11.01 13.52
C SER A 203 -3.82 10.82 12.97
N PHE A 204 -4.28 9.56 12.92
CA PHE A 204 -5.67 9.24 12.58
C PHE A 204 -6.67 9.68 13.65
N THR A 205 -6.20 9.88 14.90
CA THR A 205 -7.02 10.27 16.05
C THR A 205 -6.51 11.60 16.64
N PRO A 206 -6.83 12.74 16.02
CA PRO A 206 -6.46 14.06 16.55
C PRO A 206 -7.27 14.39 17.81
N GLU A 207 -6.76 15.31 18.62
CA GLU A 207 -7.50 15.80 19.77
C GLU A 207 -8.76 16.56 19.36
N THR A 208 -9.85 16.34 20.09
CA THR A 208 -11.16 16.94 19.80
C THR A 208 -11.11 18.47 19.80
N HIS A 209 -10.29 19.07 20.65
CA HIS A 209 -10.12 20.53 20.71
C HIS A 209 -9.59 21.12 19.40
N ALA A 210 -8.61 20.44 18.78
CA ALA A 210 -8.05 20.87 17.50
C ALA A 210 -9.08 20.79 16.38
N LEU A 211 -9.90 19.75 16.36
CA LEU A 211 -10.98 19.60 15.37
C LEU A 211 -12.03 20.68 15.48
N VAL A 212 -12.44 21.03 16.71
CA VAL A 212 -13.44 22.08 16.95
C VAL A 212 -12.89 23.46 16.55
N ALA A 213 -11.63 23.74 16.90
CA ALA A 213 -10.98 25.02 16.55
C ALA A 213 -10.79 25.19 15.04
N ALA A 214 -10.56 24.12 14.32
CA ALA A 214 -10.36 24.12 12.85
C ALA A 214 -11.67 24.36 12.07
N GLY A 215 -12.84 24.16 12.67
CA GLY A 215 -14.14 24.44 12.06
C GLY A 215 -14.34 23.79 10.69
N ALA A 216 -14.65 24.59 9.67
CA ALA A 216 -14.90 24.12 8.30
C ALA A 216 -13.66 23.57 7.56
N MET A 217 -12.45 23.79 8.09
CA MET A 217 -11.22 23.35 7.42
C MET A 217 -11.00 21.83 7.47
N ILE A 218 -11.47 21.16 8.52
CA ILE A 218 -11.39 19.70 8.59
C ILE A 218 -12.29 19.00 7.56
N PRO A 219 -13.59 19.34 7.41
CA PRO A 219 -14.42 18.84 6.33
C PRO A 219 -13.82 19.10 4.92
N LEU A 220 -13.23 20.27 4.70
CA LEU A 220 -12.55 20.58 3.45
C LEU A 220 -11.34 19.64 3.23
N ALA A 221 -10.49 19.46 4.25
CA ALA A 221 -9.35 18.56 4.18
C ALA A 221 -9.77 17.13 3.87
N LEU A 222 -10.79 16.61 4.56
CA LEU A 222 -11.33 15.26 4.32
C LEU A 222 -11.95 15.14 2.92
N GLY A 223 -12.65 16.16 2.44
CA GLY A 223 -13.18 16.21 1.08
C GLY A 223 -12.07 16.14 0.02
N LEU A 224 -10.97 16.88 0.22
CA LEU A 224 -9.80 16.82 -0.66
C LEU A 224 -9.10 15.45 -0.60
N MET A 225 -8.97 14.84 0.59
CA MET A 225 -8.45 13.48 0.72
C MET A 225 -9.32 12.45 0.00
N PHE A 226 -10.65 12.62 0.07
CA PHE A 226 -11.60 11.76 -0.62
C PHE A 226 -11.43 11.80 -2.16
N VAL A 227 -11.03 12.95 -2.74
CA VAL A 227 -10.73 13.04 -4.18
C VAL A 227 -9.64 12.05 -4.58
N GLY A 228 -8.58 11.91 -3.77
CA GLY A 228 -7.54 10.89 -4.00
C GLY A 228 -8.11 9.47 -3.99
N GLY A 229 -8.95 9.16 -2.99
CA GLY A 229 -9.67 7.88 -2.92
C GLY A 229 -10.56 7.63 -4.14
N ALA A 230 -11.30 8.65 -4.58
CA ALA A 230 -12.17 8.58 -5.76
C ALA A 230 -11.37 8.31 -7.04
N GLY A 231 -10.18 8.92 -7.19
CA GLY A 231 -9.32 8.71 -8.35
C GLY A 231 -8.80 7.28 -8.45
N LYS A 232 -8.31 6.70 -7.36
CA LYS A 232 -7.83 5.30 -7.35
C LYS A 232 -8.96 4.28 -7.42
N SER A 233 -10.13 4.60 -6.90
CA SER A 233 -11.32 3.74 -6.99
C SER A 233 -12.05 3.88 -8.33
N ALA A 234 -11.50 4.65 -9.27
CA ALA A 234 -12.10 4.90 -10.58
C ALA A 234 -13.56 5.36 -10.48
N MET A 235 -13.85 6.26 -9.53
CA MET A 235 -15.17 6.87 -9.41
C MET A 235 -15.38 7.92 -10.51
N PHE A 236 -16.63 8.09 -10.96
CA PHE A 236 -16.95 9.15 -11.91
C PHE A 236 -16.61 10.54 -11.32
N PRO A 237 -15.96 11.44 -12.07
CA PRO A 237 -15.54 11.34 -13.50
C PRO A 237 -14.11 10.77 -13.72
N LEU A 238 -13.42 10.32 -12.67
CA LEU A 238 -12.02 9.87 -12.72
C LEU A 238 -11.86 8.39 -13.13
N HIS A 239 -12.91 7.76 -13.68
CA HIS A 239 -12.93 6.34 -14.04
C HIS A 239 -12.26 6.00 -15.37
N ILE A 240 -11.91 7.00 -16.17
CA ILE A 240 -11.48 6.87 -17.57
C ILE A 240 -10.20 6.05 -17.78
N TRP A 241 -9.43 5.81 -16.72
CA TRP A 241 -8.18 5.04 -16.80
C TRP A 241 -8.40 3.53 -16.61
N LEU A 242 -9.47 3.13 -15.92
CA LEU A 242 -9.68 1.74 -15.52
C LEU A 242 -9.88 0.78 -16.69
N PRO A 243 -10.69 1.10 -17.73
CA PRO A 243 -10.83 0.20 -18.89
C PRO A 243 -9.51 -0.04 -19.62
N ASP A 244 -8.69 1.01 -19.77
CA ASP A 244 -7.42 0.92 -20.48
C ASP A 244 -6.36 0.15 -19.65
N ALA A 245 -6.51 0.07 -18.33
CA ALA A 245 -5.58 -0.65 -17.47
C ALA A 245 -5.50 -2.17 -17.80
N MET A 246 -6.50 -2.70 -18.51
CA MET A 246 -6.54 -4.09 -18.97
C MET A 246 -5.52 -4.39 -20.11
N GLU A 247 -4.81 -3.40 -20.63
CA GLU A 247 -3.68 -3.60 -21.57
C GLU A 247 -2.44 -4.21 -20.89
N GLY A 248 -2.38 -4.18 -19.56
CA GLY A 248 -1.40 -4.91 -18.77
C GLY A 248 -1.77 -6.38 -18.56
N PRO A 249 -0.91 -7.17 -17.89
CA PRO A 249 -1.26 -8.51 -17.45
C PRO A 249 -2.42 -8.44 -16.44
N THR A 250 -3.55 -9.01 -16.79
CA THR A 250 -4.81 -8.98 -16.02
C THR A 250 -5.12 -10.35 -15.42
#